data_24fe58190cabaf687aec54c5bb18b9a5
#
_entry.id   24fe58190cabaf687aec54c5bb18b9a5
#
_cell.length_a   1.000
_cell.length_b   1.000
_cell.length_c   1.000
_cell.angle_alpha   90.00
_cell.angle_beta   90.00
_cell.angle_gamma   90.00
#
_symmetry.space_group_name_H-M   'P 1'
#
loop_
_entity.id
_entity.type
_entity.pdbx_description
1 polymer ?
#
loop_
_entity_poly.entity_id
_entity_poly.type
_entity_poly.pdbx_seq_one_letter_code
_entity_poly.pdbx_strand_id
1 'polypeptide(L)'
;MLFRFKAGGGTADGLIACLAGLACLFGLAAMLITLSGHDYAYFLPRLYDNHLFYGVNGLAVKEYTASFCAGIFEFANPQSLALSLPQLLSSAFGPLLGMQLTFVLMSAMAGMGLYVCARFAGLGPMPAAISATMMAFHGFLISRMVVGHVTFFNFAMVPMIAGLLLHGVDHASQRRLVQAIACGGGASLLAVSTVYGGAGVILLQIVLAVVLILIVCGGFSVGVRYWLTFYGALSVLALFMAAPKLEAMLAVTGNLTRTQYPLPGVAPVDMPAMLFQTLFWIPDAGSLSDKLQNAELFFEFHEWNFSVTPVWLVLVGAGLIIGRRAGQKGNASGWRPTPRRMVLIVLMCLPIALNVYLPVWNQFLKTVPILDSSINMVRWLVVYTPLLCLLVGWSWRHLDRLRALPLVALMLCLGAIHYQVISNRLAPDQSYDRDIILSSWGNGRPPVIDQVGAPIMTAADGTRRPLHDTNFDHMFTLGRSNVLCYEPLFGYRLEHLPTRHVRLGSIGQPDQGGRLGLKNPACYVYPAENACATGDHFTRRQAPDMESLVVYGDPGLAVSSGRRVANVLALVILPLTLLLTGATVLISFRNRCRKTQG
;
A
#
# COMPACT_ATOMS: atom_id res chain seq x y z
N MET A 1 -24.49 4.74 13.00
CA MET A 1 -23.79 5.31 11.83
C MET A 1 -23.00 6.54 12.27
N LEU A 2 -21.69 6.55 12.00
CA LEU A 2 -20.78 7.65 12.34
C LEU A 2 -21.04 8.92 11.51
N PHE A 3 -21.70 8.77 10.34
CA PHE A 3 -21.94 9.86 9.39
C PHE A 3 -23.41 10.28 9.39
N ARG A 4 -23.68 11.60 9.53
CA ARG A 4 -25.00 12.18 9.34
C ARG A 4 -25.19 12.58 7.89
N PHE A 5 -25.86 11.77 7.11
CA PHE A 5 -26.39 12.19 5.82
C PHE A 5 -27.87 12.53 5.98
N LYS A 6 -28.33 13.69 5.43
CA LYS A 6 -29.75 13.94 5.29
C LYS A 6 -30.32 12.80 4.40
N ALA A 7 -31.23 12.02 4.96
CA ALA A 7 -31.91 10.98 4.22
C ALA A 7 -32.85 11.65 3.19
N GLY A 8 -32.33 11.82 1.98
CA GLY A 8 -33.17 12.06 0.81
C GLY A 8 -33.56 10.70 0.24
N GLY A 9 -34.85 10.48 -0.01
CA GLY A 9 -35.48 9.22 -0.39
C GLY A 9 -34.69 8.38 -1.40
N GLY A 10 -34.62 7.06 -1.14
CA GLY A 10 -33.97 6.11 -2.04
C GLY A 10 -33.04 5.11 -1.33
N THR A 11 -33.37 4.64 -0.13
CA THR A 11 -32.55 3.63 0.58
C THR A 11 -32.44 2.34 -0.23
N ALA A 12 -33.48 1.93 -0.96
CA ALA A 12 -33.46 0.75 -1.81
C ALA A 12 -32.57 0.93 -3.03
N ASP A 13 -32.66 2.06 -3.75
CA ASP A 13 -31.83 2.34 -4.93
C ASP A 13 -30.33 2.44 -4.56
N GLY A 14 -30.03 3.02 -3.40
CA GLY A 14 -28.65 3.10 -2.88
C GLY A 14 -28.08 1.72 -2.52
N LEU A 15 -28.91 0.85 -1.96
CA LEU A 15 -28.51 -0.52 -1.64
C LEU A 15 -28.26 -1.33 -2.91
N ILE A 16 -29.15 -1.24 -3.90
CA ILE A 16 -29.01 -1.92 -5.20
C ILE A 16 -27.73 -1.46 -5.90
N ALA A 17 -27.44 -0.15 -5.94
CA ALA A 17 -26.23 0.37 -6.55
C ALA A 17 -24.94 -0.11 -5.81
N CYS A 18 -24.98 -0.21 -4.49
CA CYS A 18 -23.88 -0.74 -3.69
C CYS A 18 -23.66 -2.24 -3.97
N LEU A 19 -24.72 -3.04 -4.00
CA LEU A 19 -24.64 -4.47 -4.30
C LEU A 19 -24.16 -4.73 -5.73
N ALA A 20 -24.64 -3.94 -6.70
CA ALA A 20 -24.16 -4.02 -8.08
C ALA A 20 -22.66 -3.67 -8.18
N GLY A 21 -22.22 -2.61 -7.50
CA GLY A 21 -20.80 -2.23 -7.44
C GLY A 21 -19.93 -3.33 -6.83
N LEU A 22 -20.37 -3.95 -5.74
CA LEU A 22 -19.67 -5.09 -5.11
C LEU A 22 -19.63 -6.30 -6.04
N ALA A 23 -20.73 -6.64 -6.71
CA ALA A 23 -20.77 -7.75 -7.67
C ALA A 23 -19.79 -7.51 -8.84
N CYS A 24 -19.72 -6.27 -9.35
CA CYS A 24 -18.73 -5.90 -10.38
C CYS A 24 -17.29 -6.02 -9.87
N LEU A 25 -17.01 -5.62 -8.63
CA LEU A 25 -15.68 -5.77 -8.03
C LEU A 25 -15.29 -7.24 -7.87
N PHE A 26 -16.23 -8.11 -7.46
CA PHE A 26 -15.99 -9.55 -7.40
C PHE A 26 -15.74 -10.15 -8.78
N GLY A 27 -16.55 -9.79 -9.79
CA GLY A 27 -16.34 -10.23 -11.16
C GLY A 27 -14.97 -9.83 -11.71
N LEU A 28 -14.55 -8.58 -11.48
CA LEU A 28 -13.22 -8.09 -11.82
C LEU A 28 -12.12 -8.84 -11.08
N ALA A 29 -12.27 -9.03 -9.77
CA ALA A 29 -11.29 -9.76 -8.97
C ALA A 29 -11.08 -11.18 -9.50
N ALA A 30 -12.16 -11.90 -9.79
CA ALA A 30 -12.11 -13.26 -10.33
C ALA A 30 -11.45 -13.31 -11.71
N MET A 31 -11.65 -12.29 -12.55
CA MET A 31 -11.09 -12.24 -13.90
C MET A 31 -9.62 -11.81 -13.92
N LEU A 32 -9.23 -10.83 -13.09
CA LEU A 32 -7.93 -10.17 -13.18
C LEU A 32 -6.88 -10.74 -12.22
N ILE A 33 -7.29 -11.27 -11.07
CA ILE A 33 -6.35 -11.76 -10.06
C ILE A 33 -6.14 -13.26 -10.26
N THR A 34 -5.09 -13.58 -10.99
CA THR A 34 -4.68 -14.96 -11.29
C THR A 34 -3.43 -15.40 -10.54
N LEU A 35 -2.82 -14.50 -9.75
CA LEU A 35 -1.55 -14.68 -9.04
C LEU A 35 -0.36 -14.99 -9.97
N SER A 36 -0.42 -14.56 -11.23
CA SER A 36 0.62 -14.79 -12.23
C SER A 36 1.40 -13.53 -12.65
N GLY A 37 1.06 -12.36 -12.09
CA GLY A 37 1.83 -11.14 -12.30
C GLY A 37 3.22 -11.23 -11.64
N HIS A 38 4.22 -10.55 -12.20
CA HIS A 38 5.61 -10.69 -11.77
C HIS A 38 5.88 -10.34 -10.30
N ASP A 39 5.16 -9.40 -9.70
CA ASP A 39 5.32 -9.07 -8.29
C ASP A 39 4.73 -10.15 -7.35
N TYR A 40 3.83 -11.02 -7.85
CA TYR A 40 3.39 -12.18 -7.07
C TYR A 40 4.53 -13.17 -6.84
N ALA A 41 5.55 -13.21 -7.69
CA ALA A 41 6.76 -14.00 -7.47
C ALA A 41 7.47 -13.64 -6.15
N TYR A 42 7.37 -12.37 -5.73
CA TYR A 42 7.89 -11.89 -4.45
C TYR A 42 6.88 -12.09 -3.31
N PHE A 43 5.62 -11.69 -3.49
CA PHE A 43 4.67 -11.62 -2.39
C PHE A 43 4.00 -12.95 -2.06
N LEU A 44 3.71 -13.81 -3.06
CA LEU A 44 3.00 -15.06 -2.79
C LEU A 44 3.84 -16.06 -1.97
N PRO A 45 5.15 -16.26 -2.22
CA PRO A 45 6.01 -17.05 -1.34
C PRO A 45 6.03 -16.52 0.10
N ARG A 46 6.09 -15.19 0.28
CA ARG A 46 6.11 -14.55 1.60
C ARG A 46 4.77 -14.69 2.34
N LEU A 47 3.65 -14.61 1.65
CA LEU A 47 2.34 -14.90 2.24
C LEU A 47 2.27 -16.36 2.75
N TYR A 48 2.83 -17.31 1.99
CA TYR A 48 2.84 -18.70 2.40
C TYR A 48 3.80 -18.95 3.57
N ASP A 49 4.99 -18.42 3.52
CA ASP A 49 5.98 -18.48 4.59
C ASP A 49 5.43 -17.90 5.92
N ASN A 50 4.71 -16.78 5.84
CA ASN A 50 4.01 -16.21 7.00
C ASN A 50 2.86 -17.11 7.49
N HIS A 51 2.10 -17.72 6.58
CA HIS A 51 1.04 -18.67 6.92
C HIS A 51 1.59 -19.86 7.71
N LEU A 52 2.72 -20.42 7.29
CA LEU A 52 3.40 -21.51 7.99
C LEU A 52 3.87 -21.07 9.39
N PHE A 53 4.46 -19.87 9.49
CA PHE A 53 4.86 -19.30 10.78
C PHE A 53 3.66 -19.16 11.74
N TYR A 54 2.52 -18.68 11.26
CA TYR A 54 1.31 -18.53 12.08
C TYR A 54 0.72 -19.88 12.49
N GLY A 55 0.91 -20.92 11.71
CA GLY A 55 0.52 -22.28 12.07
C GLY A 55 1.29 -22.82 13.28
N VAL A 56 2.54 -22.37 13.47
CA VAL A 56 3.40 -22.78 14.58
C VAL A 56 3.27 -21.86 15.80
N ASN A 57 3.22 -20.52 15.58
CA ASN A 57 3.38 -19.51 16.64
C ASN A 57 2.10 -18.71 16.92
N GLY A 58 0.98 -19.02 16.25
CA GLY A 58 -0.22 -18.17 16.29
C GLY A 58 0.03 -16.80 15.68
N LEU A 59 -0.72 -15.77 16.11
CA LEU A 59 -0.59 -14.40 15.60
C LEU A 59 0.61 -13.64 16.24
N ALA A 60 1.75 -14.31 16.37
CA ALA A 60 2.97 -13.67 16.84
C ALA A 60 3.61 -12.79 15.74
N VAL A 61 4.49 -11.90 16.15
CA VAL A 61 5.29 -11.09 15.22
C VAL A 61 6.39 -11.97 14.64
N LYS A 62 6.42 -12.13 13.32
CA LYS A 62 7.49 -12.81 12.62
C LYS A 62 8.66 -11.87 12.40
N GLU A 63 9.68 -11.96 13.25
CA GLU A 63 10.86 -11.09 13.12
C GLU A 63 11.77 -11.52 11.97
N TYR A 64 11.95 -12.83 11.76
CA TYR A 64 12.92 -13.40 10.83
C TYR A 64 12.36 -14.59 10.07
N THR A 65 13.00 -14.94 8.95
CA THR A 65 12.71 -16.15 8.19
C THR A 65 13.99 -16.80 7.67
N ALA A 66 14.01 -18.13 7.64
CA ALA A 66 15.04 -18.93 6.96
C ALA A 66 14.74 -19.12 5.47
N SER A 67 13.50 -18.91 5.02
CA SER A 67 13.00 -19.30 3.71
C SER A 67 13.69 -18.59 2.56
N PHE A 68 14.18 -17.37 2.76
CA PHE A 68 14.73 -16.51 1.71
C PHE A 68 16.12 -16.01 2.04
N CYS A 69 16.94 -15.72 1.02
CA CYS A 69 18.26 -15.09 1.09
C CYS A 69 19.25 -15.81 2.03
N ALA A 70 19.10 -17.12 2.26
CA ALA A 70 19.82 -17.88 3.29
C ALA A 70 19.69 -17.30 4.72
N GLY A 71 18.53 -16.74 5.04
CA GLY A 71 18.18 -16.10 6.31
C GLY A 71 18.07 -14.59 6.19
N ILE A 72 16.85 -14.05 6.41
CA ILE A 72 16.57 -12.61 6.30
C ILE A 72 15.55 -12.17 7.36
N PHE A 73 15.53 -10.87 7.62
CA PHE A 73 14.50 -10.26 8.46
C PHE A 73 13.18 -10.12 7.70
N GLU A 74 12.06 -10.28 8.42
CA GLU A 74 10.71 -10.11 7.88
C GLU A 74 10.02 -8.88 8.46
N PHE A 75 9.92 -8.76 9.78
CA PHE A 75 9.21 -7.64 10.39
C PHE A 75 9.84 -6.29 10.10
N ALA A 76 11.16 -6.19 10.07
CA ALA A 76 11.87 -4.94 9.75
C ALA A 76 11.75 -4.53 8.27
N ASN A 77 11.33 -5.44 7.39
CA ASN A 77 11.13 -5.14 5.98
C ASN A 77 9.97 -4.15 5.78
N PRO A 78 10.20 -2.96 5.16
CA PRO A 78 9.14 -1.98 4.93
C PRO A 78 8.02 -2.47 3.99
N GLN A 79 8.22 -3.57 3.26
CA GLN A 79 7.23 -4.21 2.40
C GLN A 79 6.64 -5.50 2.99
N SER A 80 6.95 -5.84 4.23
CA SER A 80 6.39 -7.03 4.88
C SER A 80 4.87 -6.96 4.97
N LEU A 81 4.22 -8.07 4.61
CA LEU A 81 2.77 -8.26 4.68
C LEU A 81 2.33 -9.04 5.92
N ALA A 82 3.24 -9.43 6.80
CA ALA A 82 2.97 -10.39 7.89
C ALA A 82 1.72 -10.04 8.72
N LEU A 83 1.50 -8.78 9.06
CA LEU A 83 0.33 -8.31 9.83
C LEU A 83 -0.63 -7.48 8.97
N SER A 84 -0.87 -7.89 7.74
CA SER A 84 -1.71 -7.18 6.76
C SER A 84 -3.05 -7.86 6.53
N LEU A 85 -4.02 -7.10 5.99
CA LEU A 85 -5.29 -7.66 5.53
C LEU A 85 -5.12 -8.74 4.45
N PRO A 86 -4.26 -8.58 3.41
CA PRO A 86 -3.95 -9.64 2.45
C PRO A 86 -3.48 -10.93 3.12
N GLN A 87 -2.59 -10.83 4.12
CA GLN A 87 -2.09 -11.99 4.85
C GLN A 87 -3.21 -12.71 5.61
N LEU A 88 -4.00 -11.96 6.38
CA LEU A 88 -5.09 -12.54 7.17
C LEU A 88 -6.12 -13.25 6.30
N LEU A 89 -6.53 -12.60 5.19
CA LEU A 89 -7.50 -13.18 4.27
C LEU A 89 -6.93 -14.39 3.51
N SER A 90 -5.67 -14.32 3.09
CA SER A 90 -5.00 -15.46 2.43
C SER A 90 -4.83 -16.64 3.38
N SER A 91 -4.50 -16.39 4.64
CA SER A 91 -4.40 -17.45 5.65
C SER A 91 -5.75 -18.10 5.98
N ALA A 92 -6.84 -17.33 5.95
CA ALA A 92 -8.19 -17.82 6.26
C ALA A 92 -8.89 -18.53 5.09
N PHE A 93 -8.70 -18.05 3.86
CA PHE A 93 -9.47 -18.44 2.68
C PHE A 93 -8.62 -19.04 1.55
N GLY A 94 -7.33 -19.20 1.77
CA GLY A 94 -6.35 -19.53 0.74
C GLY A 94 -5.91 -18.30 -0.08
N PRO A 95 -4.76 -18.38 -0.78
CA PRO A 95 -4.11 -17.22 -1.36
C PRO A 95 -4.94 -16.57 -2.49
N LEU A 96 -5.55 -17.37 -3.36
CA LEU A 96 -6.31 -16.83 -4.50
C LEU A 96 -7.55 -16.07 -4.04
N LEU A 97 -8.42 -16.72 -3.26
CA LEU A 97 -9.63 -16.08 -2.75
C LEU A 97 -9.29 -14.95 -1.77
N GLY A 98 -8.27 -15.11 -0.94
CA GLY A 98 -7.79 -14.08 -0.02
C GLY A 98 -7.35 -12.81 -0.74
N MET A 99 -6.64 -12.92 -1.86
CA MET A 99 -6.24 -11.78 -2.68
C MET A 99 -7.42 -11.14 -3.42
N GLN A 100 -8.35 -11.95 -3.94
CA GLN A 100 -9.58 -11.44 -4.54
C GLN A 100 -10.44 -10.67 -3.53
N LEU A 101 -10.62 -11.20 -2.32
CA LEU A 101 -11.32 -10.51 -1.23
C LEU A 101 -10.60 -9.23 -0.81
N THR A 102 -9.27 -9.25 -0.76
CA THR A 102 -8.46 -8.06 -0.49
C THR A 102 -8.77 -6.95 -1.50
N PHE A 103 -8.78 -7.27 -2.78
CA PHE A 103 -9.11 -6.31 -3.83
C PHE A 103 -10.50 -5.71 -3.63
N VAL A 104 -11.50 -6.56 -3.44
CA VAL A 104 -12.90 -6.12 -3.26
C VAL A 104 -13.03 -5.19 -2.05
N LEU A 105 -12.47 -5.59 -0.90
CA LEU A 105 -12.55 -4.81 0.34
C LEU A 105 -11.80 -3.48 0.23
N MET A 106 -10.60 -3.48 -0.34
CA MET A 106 -9.81 -2.26 -0.51
C MET A 106 -10.47 -1.29 -1.50
N SER A 107 -10.95 -1.78 -2.65
CA SER A 107 -11.66 -0.95 -3.64
C SER A 107 -12.97 -0.39 -3.08
N ALA A 108 -13.73 -1.19 -2.34
CA ALA A 108 -14.94 -0.74 -1.66
C ALA A 108 -14.62 0.32 -0.59
N MET A 109 -13.54 0.13 0.17
CA MET A 109 -13.08 1.11 1.18
C MET A 109 -12.65 2.43 0.53
N ALA A 110 -11.94 2.38 -0.59
CA ALA A 110 -11.55 3.58 -1.35
C ALA A 110 -12.77 4.35 -1.84
N GLY A 111 -13.73 3.67 -2.47
CA GLY A 111 -14.97 4.27 -2.96
C GLY A 111 -15.84 4.83 -1.83
N MET A 112 -16.08 4.05 -0.77
CA MET A 112 -16.89 4.49 0.37
C MET A 112 -16.22 5.66 1.11
N GLY A 113 -14.91 5.64 1.31
CA GLY A 113 -14.17 6.73 1.92
C GLY A 113 -14.32 8.02 1.13
N LEU A 114 -14.19 7.97 -0.22
CA LEU A 114 -14.35 9.14 -1.05
C LEU A 114 -15.80 9.64 -1.09
N TYR A 115 -16.78 8.71 -1.07
CA TYR A 115 -18.18 9.09 -0.90
C TYR A 115 -18.40 9.93 0.38
N VAL A 116 -17.84 9.46 1.51
CA VAL A 116 -17.92 10.17 2.79
C VAL A 116 -17.27 11.55 2.70
N CYS A 117 -16.08 11.68 2.11
CA CYS A 117 -15.39 12.96 1.90
C CYS A 117 -16.23 13.91 1.02
N ALA A 118 -16.77 13.42 -0.09
CA ALA A 118 -17.59 14.18 -1.02
C ALA A 118 -18.88 14.69 -0.34
N ARG A 119 -19.55 13.84 0.45
CA ARG A 119 -20.73 14.22 1.25
C ARG A 119 -20.40 15.26 2.32
N PHE A 120 -19.24 15.15 2.96
CA PHE A 120 -18.76 16.15 3.92
C PHE A 120 -18.50 17.50 3.24
N ALA A 121 -17.94 17.49 2.02
CA ALA A 121 -17.74 18.69 1.19
C ALA A 121 -19.04 19.30 0.65
N GLY A 122 -20.22 18.75 0.99
CA GLY A 122 -21.54 19.28 0.62
C GLY A 122 -22.06 18.79 -0.72
N LEU A 123 -21.41 17.81 -1.37
CA LEU A 123 -21.93 17.22 -2.60
C LEU A 123 -23.21 16.40 -2.31
N GLY A 124 -24.17 16.45 -3.24
CA GLY A 124 -25.37 15.61 -3.20
C GLY A 124 -25.04 14.10 -3.25
N PRO A 125 -26.01 13.20 -2.97
CA PRO A 125 -25.77 11.77 -2.96
C PRO A 125 -25.23 11.25 -4.31
N MET A 126 -25.79 11.73 -5.40
CA MET A 126 -25.45 11.30 -6.75
C MET A 126 -24.03 11.74 -7.17
N PRO A 127 -23.66 13.03 -7.09
CA PRO A 127 -22.30 13.48 -7.32
C PRO A 127 -21.27 12.76 -6.46
N ALA A 128 -21.59 12.50 -5.19
CA ALA A 128 -20.72 11.74 -4.31
C ALA A 128 -20.56 10.29 -4.76
N ALA A 129 -21.63 9.64 -5.25
CA ALA A 129 -21.59 8.27 -5.78
C ALA A 129 -20.73 8.17 -7.05
N ILE A 130 -20.75 9.18 -7.93
CA ILE A 130 -19.86 9.22 -9.11
C ILE A 130 -18.39 9.29 -8.68
N SER A 131 -18.05 10.19 -7.74
CA SER A 131 -16.70 10.27 -7.17
C SER A 131 -16.24 8.94 -6.58
N ALA A 132 -17.13 8.27 -5.83
CA ALA A 132 -16.88 6.97 -5.21
C ALA A 132 -16.61 5.88 -6.25
N THR A 133 -17.42 5.83 -7.30
CA THR A 133 -17.27 4.85 -8.39
C THR A 133 -15.93 5.03 -9.10
N MET A 134 -15.58 6.27 -9.46
CA MET A 134 -14.29 6.57 -10.08
C MET A 134 -13.12 6.16 -9.19
N MET A 135 -13.23 6.38 -7.88
CA MET A 135 -12.18 6.00 -6.92
C MET A 135 -12.07 4.49 -6.72
N ALA A 136 -13.17 3.75 -6.76
CA ALA A 136 -13.14 2.28 -6.61
C ALA A 136 -12.50 1.58 -7.83
N PHE A 137 -12.56 2.19 -9.01
CA PHE A 137 -12.18 1.59 -10.29
C PHE A 137 -11.05 2.36 -11.02
N HIS A 138 -10.16 3.05 -10.28
CA HIS A 138 -9.04 3.77 -10.91
C HIS A 138 -7.89 2.84 -11.31
N GLY A 139 -7.14 3.25 -12.34
CA GLY A 139 -6.10 2.42 -12.95
C GLY A 139 -4.96 2.02 -12.02
N PHE A 140 -4.56 2.88 -11.08
CA PHE A 140 -3.49 2.56 -10.14
C PHE A 140 -3.80 1.30 -9.32
N LEU A 141 -4.98 1.25 -8.68
CA LEU A 141 -5.33 0.10 -7.84
C LEU A 141 -5.43 -1.18 -8.68
N ILE A 142 -6.07 -1.09 -9.85
CA ILE A 142 -6.27 -2.24 -10.73
C ILE A 142 -4.96 -2.78 -11.28
N SER A 143 -4.09 -1.94 -11.83
CA SER A 143 -2.81 -2.39 -12.38
C SER A 143 -1.90 -3.01 -11.31
N ARG A 144 -1.88 -2.43 -10.10
CA ARG A 144 -1.11 -3.00 -8.98
C ARG A 144 -1.64 -4.37 -8.54
N MET A 145 -2.97 -4.57 -8.58
CA MET A 145 -3.57 -5.86 -8.26
C MET A 145 -3.23 -6.94 -9.29
N VAL A 146 -3.30 -6.61 -10.57
CA VAL A 146 -3.00 -7.56 -11.65
C VAL A 146 -1.55 -8.01 -11.59
N VAL A 147 -0.63 -7.08 -11.36
CA VAL A 147 0.82 -7.36 -11.28
C VAL A 147 1.21 -8.04 -9.96
N GLY A 148 0.41 -7.86 -8.90
CA GLY A 148 0.70 -8.42 -7.58
C GLY A 148 1.45 -7.49 -6.63
N HIS A 149 1.51 -6.19 -6.91
CA HIS A 149 2.20 -5.20 -6.07
C HIS A 149 1.36 -4.87 -4.82
N VAL A 150 1.21 -5.86 -3.94
CA VAL A 150 0.22 -5.95 -2.86
C VAL A 150 0.32 -4.81 -1.85
N THR A 151 1.53 -4.35 -1.54
CA THR A 151 1.76 -3.29 -0.53
C THR A 151 1.14 -1.94 -0.93
N PHE A 152 0.99 -1.69 -2.23
CA PHE A 152 0.38 -0.46 -2.76
C PHE A 152 -1.14 -0.41 -2.58
N PHE A 153 -1.80 -1.54 -2.31
CA PHE A 153 -3.24 -1.58 -2.03
C PHE A 153 -3.64 -0.73 -0.84
N ASN A 154 -2.72 -0.50 0.08
CA ASN A 154 -2.94 0.35 1.24
C ASN A 154 -3.31 1.80 0.87
N PHE A 155 -2.98 2.27 -0.34
CA PHE A 155 -3.44 3.58 -0.81
C PHE A 155 -4.98 3.69 -0.88
N ALA A 156 -5.67 2.59 -1.03
CA ALA A 156 -7.14 2.52 -0.99
C ALA A 156 -7.75 3.00 0.34
N MET A 157 -6.98 2.97 1.43
CA MET A 157 -7.42 3.45 2.75
C MET A 157 -7.43 4.98 2.87
N VAL A 158 -6.69 5.69 2.01
CA VAL A 158 -6.51 7.16 2.06
C VAL A 158 -7.84 7.92 2.17
N PRO A 159 -8.84 7.71 1.30
CA PRO A 159 -10.08 8.46 1.39
C PRO A 159 -10.89 8.13 2.65
N MET A 160 -10.82 6.89 3.15
CA MET A 160 -11.51 6.49 4.38
C MET A 160 -10.86 7.15 5.61
N ILE A 161 -9.53 7.16 5.68
CA ILE A 161 -8.79 7.87 6.75
C ILE A 161 -9.19 9.35 6.74
N ALA A 162 -9.15 10.00 5.58
CA ALA A 162 -9.53 11.40 5.44
C ALA A 162 -11.00 11.66 5.84
N GLY A 163 -11.94 10.80 5.40
CA GLY A 163 -13.36 10.90 5.75
C GLY A 163 -13.62 10.77 7.25
N LEU A 164 -12.95 9.84 7.90
CA LEU A 164 -13.02 9.69 9.36
C LEU A 164 -12.44 10.90 10.10
N LEU A 165 -11.31 11.43 9.65
CA LEU A 165 -10.70 12.64 10.23
C LEU A 165 -11.60 13.87 10.07
N LEU A 166 -12.23 14.07 8.90
CA LEU A 166 -13.17 15.16 8.63
C LEU A 166 -14.36 15.12 9.59
N HIS A 167 -15.01 13.97 9.71
CA HIS A 167 -16.15 13.81 10.62
C HIS A 167 -15.75 13.84 12.09
N GLY A 168 -14.56 13.30 12.42
CA GLY A 168 -14.04 13.31 13.78
C GLY A 168 -13.80 14.73 14.31
N VAL A 169 -13.15 15.59 13.53
CA VAL A 169 -12.90 16.98 13.93
C VAL A 169 -14.20 17.79 14.00
N ASP A 170 -15.16 17.54 13.09
CA ASP A 170 -16.47 18.16 13.14
C ASP A 170 -17.24 17.77 14.41
N HIS A 171 -17.26 16.48 14.75
CA HIS A 171 -17.86 15.98 16.00
C HIS A 171 -17.17 16.56 17.24
N ALA A 172 -15.83 16.66 17.24
CA ALA A 172 -15.08 17.25 18.34
C ALA A 172 -15.46 18.73 18.54
N SER A 173 -15.59 19.50 17.45
CA SER A 173 -16.00 20.90 17.49
C SER A 173 -17.43 21.08 18.04
N GLN A 174 -18.31 20.11 17.79
CA GLN A 174 -19.69 20.05 18.29
C GLN A 174 -19.80 19.39 19.68
N ARG A 175 -18.69 19.11 20.37
CA ARG A 175 -18.61 18.44 21.68
C ARG A 175 -19.27 17.03 21.69
N ARG A 176 -19.31 16.36 20.56
CA ARG A 176 -19.83 14.98 20.42
C ARG A 176 -18.69 13.98 20.59
N LEU A 177 -18.17 13.87 21.82
CA LEU A 177 -16.95 13.13 22.13
C LEU A 177 -17.00 11.65 21.71
N VAL A 178 -18.13 10.96 21.92
CA VAL A 178 -18.27 9.53 21.54
C VAL A 178 -18.04 9.34 20.05
N GLN A 179 -18.64 10.17 19.21
CA GLN A 179 -18.48 10.09 17.75
C GLN A 179 -17.07 10.54 17.32
N ALA A 180 -16.53 11.57 17.97
CA ALA A 180 -15.16 12.03 17.70
C ALA A 180 -14.13 10.94 17.99
N ILE A 181 -14.24 10.24 19.14
CA ILE A 181 -13.36 9.13 19.51
C ILE A 181 -13.51 7.95 18.52
N ALA A 182 -14.75 7.59 18.16
CA ALA A 182 -14.98 6.51 17.20
C ALA A 182 -14.36 6.80 15.83
N CYS A 183 -14.52 8.03 15.32
CA CYS A 183 -13.93 8.44 14.05
C CYS A 183 -12.40 8.54 14.14
N GLY A 184 -11.89 9.17 15.20
CA GLY A 184 -10.46 9.35 15.41
C GLY A 184 -9.72 8.04 15.62
N GLY A 185 -10.26 7.16 16.49
CA GLY A 185 -9.71 5.83 16.71
C GLY A 185 -9.70 4.99 15.42
N GLY A 186 -10.81 5.00 14.67
CA GLY A 186 -10.89 4.33 13.38
C GLY A 186 -9.86 4.85 12.37
N ALA A 187 -9.67 6.17 12.27
CA ALA A 187 -8.64 6.76 11.41
C ALA A 187 -7.22 6.35 11.81
N SER A 188 -6.91 6.36 13.11
CA SER A 188 -5.61 5.94 13.63
C SER A 188 -5.34 4.46 13.37
N LEU A 189 -6.33 3.59 13.60
CA LEU A 189 -6.21 2.15 13.32
C LEU A 189 -5.95 1.87 11.82
N LEU A 190 -6.66 2.56 10.92
CA LEU A 190 -6.41 2.44 9.47
C LEU A 190 -5.03 2.97 9.10
N ALA A 191 -4.59 4.11 9.66
CA ALA A 191 -3.24 4.64 9.42
C ALA A 191 -2.15 3.65 9.88
N VAL A 192 -2.32 3.05 11.06
CA VAL A 192 -1.41 2.01 11.57
C VAL A 192 -1.42 0.77 10.68
N SER A 193 -2.60 0.34 10.22
CA SER A 193 -2.71 -0.81 9.31
C SER A 193 -1.97 -0.60 7.98
N THR A 194 -1.83 0.66 7.50
CA THR A 194 -1.00 0.93 6.31
C THR A 194 0.48 0.67 6.57
N VAL A 195 0.98 0.99 7.77
CA VAL A 195 2.38 0.75 8.15
C VAL A 195 2.67 -0.74 8.27
N TYR A 196 1.81 -1.48 8.99
CA TYR A 196 1.94 -2.94 9.13
C TYR A 196 1.63 -3.69 7.83
N GLY A 197 0.85 -3.09 6.93
CA GLY A 197 0.53 -3.62 5.61
C GLY A 197 1.62 -3.43 4.55
N GLY A 198 2.83 -3.03 4.95
CA GLY A 198 3.96 -2.93 4.04
C GLY A 198 3.97 -1.66 3.17
N ALA A 199 3.17 -0.64 3.50
CA ALA A 199 3.12 0.61 2.73
C ALA A 199 4.30 1.57 3.00
N GLY A 200 5.38 1.12 3.63
CA GLY A 200 6.53 1.96 3.96
C GLY A 200 7.06 2.77 2.78
N VAL A 201 7.08 2.17 1.59
CA VAL A 201 7.55 2.81 0.35
C VAL A 201 6.64 3.91 -0.22
N ILE A 202 5.37 3.98 0.20
CA ILE A 202 4.38 4.99 -0.24
C ILE A 202 3.76 5.76 0.92
N LEU A 203 4.33 5.66 2.11
CA LEU A 203 3.75 6.27 3.31
C LEU A 203 3.63 7.80 3.19
N LEU A 204 4.64 8.46 2.62
CA LEU A 204 4.61 9.92 2.41
C LEU A 204 3.53 10.34 1.41
N GLN A 205 3.31 9.56 0.35
CA GLN A 205 2.23 9.79 -0.62
C GLN A 205 0.86 9.63 0.04
N ILE A 206 0.70 8.62 0.92
CA ILE A 206 -0.53 8.43 1.71
C ILE A 206 -0.79 9.66 2.58
N VAL A 207 0.20 10.12 3.34
CA VAL A 207 0.07 11.31 4.20
C VAL A 207 -0.28 12.55 3.38
N LEU A 208 0.43 12.79 2.28
CA LEU A 208 0.17 13.95 1.41
C LEU A 208 -1.24 13.91 0.82
N ALA A 209 -1.70 12.75 0.34
CA ALA A 209 -3.04 12.60 -0.22
C ALA A 209 -4.13 12.85 0.84
N VAL A 210 -3.96 12.34 2.08
CA VAL A 210 -4.88 12.62 3.20
C VAL A 210 -4.94 14.13 3.47
N VAL A 211 -3.80 14.80 3.59
CA VAL A 211 -3.72 16.24 3.85
C VAL A 211 -4.42 17.04 2.73
N LEU A 212 -4.18 16.69 1.46
CA LEU A 212 -4.82 17.34 0.32
C LEU A 212 -6.35 17.20 0.37
N ILE A 213 -6.87 16.00 0.64
CA ILE A 213 -8.31 15.77 0.80
C ILE A 213 -8.88 16.61 1.94
N LEU A 214 -8.20 16.64 3.11
CA LEU A 214 -8.62 17.46 4.25
C LEU A 214 -8.69 18.95 3.89
N ILE A 215 -7.71 19.47 3.14
CA ILE A 215 -7.70 20.86 2.68
C ILE A 215 -8.87 21.11 1.73
N VAL A 216 -9.05 20.28 0.72
CA VAL A 216 -10.07 20.44 -0.32
C VAL A 216 -11.48 20.35 0.28
N CYS A 217 -11.72 19.35 1.13
CA CYS A 217 -13.05 19.12 1.72
C CYS A 217 -13.37 20.03 2.92
N GLY A 218 -12.46 20.92 3.33
CA GLY A 218 -12.76 21.89 4.38
C GLY A 218 -12.45 21.44 5.80
N GLY A 219 -11.67 20.38 6.00
CA GLY A 219 -11.30 19.86 7.32
C GLY A 219 -10.62 20.87 8.27
N PHE A 220 -10.02 21.92 7.72
CA PHE A 220 -9.38 23.00 8.48
C PHE A 220 -10.28 24.22 8.73
N SER A 221 -11.56 24.16 8.37
CA SER A 221 -12.51 25.29 8.58
C SER A 221 -13.03 25.40 10.00
N VAL A 222 -12.91 24.35 10.80
CA VAL A 222 -13.42 24.26 12.20
C VAL A 222 -12.60 25.05 13.22
N GLY A 223 -11.52 25.70 12.81
CA GLY A 223 -10.61 26.47 13.66
C GLY A 223 -9.33 25.72 14.02
N VAL A 224 -8.21 26.47 14.02
CA VAL A 224 -6.86 25.94 14.16
C VAL A 224 -6.66 25.11 15.44
N ARG A 225 -7.27 25.53 16.55
CA ARG A 225 -7.18 24.83 17.83
C ARG A 225 -7.70 23.38 17.73
N TYR A 226 -8.86 23.18 17.13
CA TYR A 226 -9.47 21.85 17.03
C TYR A 226 -8.67 20.90 16.13
N TRP A 227 -8.21 21.36 14.98
CA TRP A 227 -7.45 20.49 14.11
C TRP A 227 -6.04 20.22 14.64
N LEU A 228 -5.35 21.18 15.28
CA LEU A 228 -4.06 20.93 15.91
C LEU A 228 -4.19 19.92 17.05
N THR A 229 -5.17 20.08 17.94
CA THR A 229 -5.34 19.16 19.06
C THR A 229 -5.84 17.79 18.60
N PHE A 230 -6.84 17.74 17.71
CA PHE A 230 -7.43 16.48 17.27
C PHE A 230 -6.50 15.71 16.35
N TYR A 231 -6.02 16.33 15.26
CA TYR A 231 -5.11 15.62 14.34
C TYR A 231 -3.76 15.34 14.97
N GLY A 232 -3.24 16.26 15.80
CA GLY A 232 -2.01 16.04 16.55
C GLY A 232 -2.12 14.85 17.51
N ALA A 233 -3.17 14.79 18.32
CA ALA A 233 -3.41 13.66 19.22
C ALA A 233 -3.53 12.32 18.48
N LEU A 234 -4.24 12.29 17.34
CA LEU A 234 -4.40 11.09 16.54
C LEU A 234 -3.10 10.67 15.84
N SER A 235 -2.29 11.62 15.39
CA SER A 235 -0.97 11.34 14.83
C SER A 235 -0.05 10.71 15.87
N VAL A 236 -0.02 11.26 17.10
CA VAL A 236 0.75 10.71 18.21
C VAL A 236 0.26 9.30 18.58
N LEU A 237 -1.07 9.10 18.63
CA LEU A 237 -1.66 7.80 18.90
C LEU A 237 -1.26 6.76 17.83
N ALA A 238 -1.34 7.13 16.56
CA ALA A 238 -0.93 6.26 15.46
C ALA A 238 0.57 5.95 15.48
N LEU A 239 1.42 6.95 15.81
CA LEU A 239 2.86 6.77 15.94
C LEU A 239 3.20 5.78 17.07
N PHE A 240 2.58 5.86 18.23
CA PHE A 240 2.82 4.91 19.31
C PHE A 240 2.38 3.49 18.95
N MET A 241 1.25 3.33 18.28
CA MET A 241 0.81 2.01 17.81
C MET A 241 1.72 1.43 16.71
N ALA A 242 2.29 2.29 15.85
CA ALA A 242 3.19 1.89 14.77
C ALA A 242 4.68 1.83 15.21
N ALA A 243 5.01 2.32 16.41
CA ALA A 243 6.38 2.47 16.88
C ALA A 243 7.25 1.20 16.76
N PRO A 244 6.73 -0.02 17.07
CA PRO A 244 7.53 -1.24 16.90
C PRO A 244 7.99 -1.45 15.45
N LYS A 245 7.08 -1.26 14.50
CA LYS A 245 7.36 -1.45 13.08
C LYS A 245 8.29 -0.36 12.56
N LEU A 246 8.04 0.89 12.94
CA LEU A 246 8.86 2.03 12.54
C LEU A 246 10.28 1.92 13.08
N GLU A 247 10.46 1.52 14.34
CA GLU A 247 11.77 1.30 14.95
C GLU A 247 12.54 0.20 14.20
N ALA A 248 11.91 -0.95 13.96
CA ALA A 248 12.53 -2.04 13.23
C ALA A 248 12.92 -1.63 11.79
N MET A 249 12.07 -0.88 11.10
CA MET A 249 12.37 -0.34 9.77
C MET A 249 13.58 0.62 9.82
N LEU A 250 13.65 1.50 10.82
CA LEU A 250 14.77 2.41 11.00
C LEU A 250 16.07 1.68 11.30
N ALA A 251 16.03 0.57 12.05
CA ALA A 251 17.21 -0.24 12.36
C ALA A 251 17.88 -0.83 11.11
N VAL A 252 17.12 -1.08 10.02
CA VAL A 252 17.66 -1.59 8.75
C VAL A 252 17.95 -0.50 7.71
N THR A 253 17.70 0.77 8.00
CA THR A 253 17.89 1.85 7.00
C THR A 253 19.33 1.95 6.49
N GLY A 254 20.32 1.59 7.30
CA GLY A 254 21.72 1.52 6.90
C GLY A 254 22.02 0.49 5.81
N ASN A 255 21.12 -0.49 5.62
CA ASN A 255 21.20 -1.52 4.59
C ASN A 255 20.41 -1.14 3.32
N LEU A 256 19.75 0.03 3.30
CA LEU A 256 19.03 0.53 2.13
C LEU A 256 20.03 1.07 1.10
N THR A 257 20.22 0.35 0.02
CA THR A 257 21.28 0.62 -0.95
C THR A 257 20.81 1.32 -2.20
N ARG A 258 19.52 1.60 -2.29
CA ARG A 258 18.92 2.34 -3.42
C ARG A 258 19.44 3.77 -3.56
N THR A 259 20.16 4.29 -2.56
CA THR A 259 20.84 5.60 -2.61
C THR A 259 21.84 5.69 -3.75
N GLN A 260 22.38 4.57 -4.25
CA GLN A 260 23.33 4.53 -5.35
C GLN A 260 22.69 4.77 -6.72
N TYR A 261 21.40 4.45 -6.86
CA TYR A 261 20.71 4.68 -8.13
C TYR A 261 20.43 6.16 -8.33
N PRO A 262 20.62 6.69 -9.55
CA PRO A 262 20.27 8.06 -9.83
C PRO A 262 18.77 8.29 -9.70
N LEU A 263 18.35 9.53 -9.45
CA LEU A 263 16.95 9.90 -9.51
C LEU A 263 16.58 10.25 -10.96
N PRO A 264 15.70 9.45 -11.59
CA PRO A 264 15.19 9.80 -12.90
C PRO A 264 14.17 10.93 -12.80
N GLY A 265 13.93 11.57 -13.92
CA GLY A 265 12.86 12.56 -14.06
C GLY A 265 12.60 12.86 -15.53
N VAL A 266 11.57 13.64 -15.79
CA VAL A 266 11.12 14.00 -17.13
C VAL A 266 11.51 15.45 -17.41
N ALA A 267 11.97 15.75 -18.63
CA ALA A 267 12.27 17.11 -19.04
C ALA A 267 11.01 18.00 -18.87
N PRO A 268 11.16 19.29 -18.47
CA PRO A 268 10.00 20.17 -18.27
C PRO A 268 9.05 20.24 -19.48
N VAL A 269 9.58 20.15 -20.70
CA VAL A 269 8.81 20.18 -21.95
C VAL A 269 7.93 18.93 -22.12
N ASP A 270 8.33 17.79 -21.63
CA ASP A 270 7.60 16.52 -21.72
C ASP A 270 6.61 16.30 -20.57
N MET A 271 6.71 17.11 -19.50
CA MET A 271 5.89 16.99 -18.30
C MET A 271 4.36 17.02 -18.58
N PRO A 272 3.82 17.94 -19.42
CA PRO A 272 2.38 17.95 -19.72
C PRO A 272 1.91 16.65 -20.39
N ALA A 273 2.70 16.12 -21.33
CA ALA A 273 2.38 14.87 -22.01
C ALA A 273 2.42 13.66 -21.06
N MET A 274 3.42 13.59 -20.21
CA MET A 274 3.54 12.57 -19.17
C MET A 274 2.34 12.62 -18.20
N LEU A 275 1.98 13.80 -17.67
CA LEU A 275 0.84 13.96 -16.79
C LEU A 275 -0.47 13.58 -17.46
N PHE A 276 -0.66 13.95 -18.74
CA PHE A 276 -1.86 13.58 -19.48
C PHE A 276 -1.97 12.06 -19.64
N GLN A 277 -0.91 11.40 -20.07
CA GLN A 277 -0.92 9.95 -20.29
C GLN A 277 -1.11 9.18 -18.98
N THR A 278 -0.39 9.56 -17.93
CA THR A 278 -0.41 8.84 -16.65
C THR A 278 -1.70 9.04 -15.85
N LEU A 279 -2.33 10.20 -15.91
CA LEU A 279 -3.50 10.54 -15.10
C LEU A 279 -4.83 10.37 -15.84
N PHE A 280 -4.89 10.62 -17.15
CA PHE A 280 -6.16 10.72 -17.90
C PHE A 280 -6.27 9.75 -19.07
N TRP A 281 -5.19 9.11 -19.45
CA TRP A 281 -5.16 8.23 -20.63
C TRP A 281 -4.66 6.84 -20.28
N ILE A 282 -4.25 6.09 -21.28
CA ILE A 282 -3.60 4.80 -21.14
C ILE A 282 -2.12 5.06 -21.36
N PRO A 283 -1.27 4.87 -20.34
CA PRO A 283 0.15 5.14 -20.48
C PRO A 283 0.82 4.16 -21.45
N ASP A 284 1.60 4.68 -22.37
CA ASP A 284 2.55 3.91 -23.15
C ASP A 284 3.89 3.85 -22.39
N ALA A 285 4.11 2.73 -21.73
CA ALA A 285 5.28 2.55 -20.85
C ALA A 285 6.61 2.69 -21.62
N GLY A 286 6.69 2.22 -22.86
CA GLY A 286 7.87 2.38 -23.72
C GLY A 286 8.17 3.85 -23.98
N SER A 287 7.23 4.56 -24.61
CA SER A 287 7.37 5.97 -24.93
C SER A 287 7.60 6.86 -23.71
N LEU A 288 7.01 6.53 -22.55
CA LEU A 288 7.22 7.27 -21.31
C LEU A 288 8.57 6.98 -20.66
N SER A 289 9.03 5.73 -20.68
CA SER A 289 10.35 5.35 -20.17
C SER A 289 11.47 5.97 -21.00
N ASP A 290 11.31 6.07 -22.32
CA ASP A 290 12.26 6.71 -23.22
C ASP A 290 12.44 8.22 -22.94
N LYS A 291 11.43 8.86 -22.32
CA LYS A 291 11.48 10.27 -21.91
C LYS A 291 12.12 10.49 -20.54
N LEU A 292 12.37 9.42 -19.78
CA LEU A 292 13.05 9.55 -18.50
C LEU A 292 14.53 9.85 -18.73
N GLN A 293 14.96 10.96 -18.19
CA GLN A 293 16.37 11.30 -18.11
C GLN A 293 17.00 10.70 -16.87
N ASN A 294 18.23 10.26 -16.97
CA ASN A 294 18.99 9.66 -15.88
C ASN A 294 18.37 8.38 -15.30
N ALA A 295 17.62 7.62 -16.10
CA ALA A 295 17.02 6.37 -15.68
C ALA A 295 17.95 5.18 -15.99
N GLU A 296 18.23 4.37 -14.98
CA GLU A 296 18.94 3.09 -15.16
C GLU A 296 17.96 1.91 -15.26
N LEU A 297 16.69 2.13 -14.96
CA LEU A 297 15.66 1.10 -14.93
C LEU A 297 14.54 1.44 -15.89
N PHE A 298 14.04 0.43 -16.58
CA PHE A 298 12.80 0.52 -17.34
C PHE A 298 11.60 0.46 -16.38
N PHE A 299 10.64 1.37 -16.55
CA PHE A 299 9.42 1.37 -15.76
C PHE A 299 8.28 0.76 -16.58
N GLU A 300 7.76 -0.35 -16.11
CA GLU A 300 6.66 -1.04 -16.73
C GLU A 300 5.32 -0.29 -16.61
N PHE A 301 4.32 -0.73 -17.35
CA PHE A 301 3.00 -0.12 -17.43
C PHE A 301 2.39 0.22 -16.05
N HIS A 302 2.47 -0.68 -15.10
CA HIS A 302 1.89 -0.50 -13.77
C HIS A 302 2.55 0.63 -12.97
N GLU A 303 3.79 0.99 -13.27
CA GLU A 303 4.50 2.12 -12.65
C GLU A 303 4.05 3.48 -13.19
N TRP A 304 3.42 3.51 -14.36
CA TRP A 304 2.91 4.70 -15.02
C TRP A 304 1.40 4.89 -14.85
N ASN A 305 0.65 3.85 -14.48
CA ASN A 305 -0.81 3.89 -14.50
C ASN A 305 -1.39 4.43 -13.19
N PHE A 306 -1.59 5.73 -13.12
CA PHE A 306 -2.37 6.42 -12.07
C PHE A 306 -3.72 6.91 -12.59
N SER A 307 -4.11 6.45 -13.76
CA SER A 307 -5.20 6.99 -14.55
C SER A 307 -6.55 6.88 -13.83
N VAL A 308 -7.28 7.99 -13.83
CA VAL A 308 -8.72 8.00 -13.60
C VAL A 308 -9.51 7.67 -14.88
N THR A 309 -8.82 7.18 -15.91
CA THR A 309 -9.27 6.80 -17.25
C THR A 309 -9.80 7.97 -18.11
N PRO A 310 -9.89 7.84 -19.44
CA PRO A 310 -10.50 8.85 -20.30
C PRO A 310 -11.95 9.18 -19.94
N VAL A 311 -12.62 8.30 -19.22
CA VAL A 311 -13.97 8.51 -18.67
C VAL A 311 -14.06 9.79 -17.86
N TRP A 312 -12.97 10.14 -17.15
CA TRP A 312 -12.86 11.38 -16.39
C TRP A 312 -13.10 12.62 -17.29
N LEU A 313 -12.44 12.68 -18.45
CA LEU A 313 -12.57 13.82 -19.39
C LEU A 313 -14.01 13.94 -19.88
N VAL A 314 -14.63 12.81 -20.22
CA VAL A 314 -16.03 12.77 -20.69
C VAL A 314 -16.97 13.24 -19.58
N LEU A 315 -16.83 12.70 -18.38
CA LEU A 315 -17.74 13.04 -17.27
C LEU A 315 -17.56 14.49 -16.80
N VAL A 316 -16.33 14.99 -16.68
CA VAL A 316 -16.08 16.38 -16.28
C VAL A 316 -16.59 17.33 -17.37
N GLY A 317 -16.27 17.07 -18.64
CA GLY A 317 -16.73 17.89 -19.78
C GLY A 317 -18.25 17.95 -19.85
N ALA A 318 -18.93 16.80 -19.79
CA ALA A 318 -20.39 16.75 -19.78
C ALA A 318 -21.00 17.49 -18.58
N GLY A 319 -20.46 17.29 -17.37
CA GLY A 319 -20.95 17.95 -16.16
C GLY A 319 -20.84 19.47 -16.23
N LEU A 320 -19.72 19.99 -16.77
CA LEU A 320 -19.51 21.44 -16.96
C LEU A 320 -20.42 22.03 -18.03
N ILE A 321 -20.63 21.35 -19.17
CA ILE A 321 -21.51 21.81 -20.26
C ILE A 321 -22.96 21.87 -19.77
N ILE A 322 -23.44 20.79 -19.12
CA ILE A 322 -24.81 20.71 -18.63
C ILE A 322 -25.04 21.75 -17.51
N GLY A 323 -24.06 21.91 -16.60
CA GLY A 323 -24.11 22.90 -15.53
C GLY A 323 -24.21 24.34 -16.07
N ARG A 324 -23.48 24.69 -17.14
CA ARG A 324 -23.58 25.98 -17.81
C ARG A 324 -24.96 26.20 -18.43
N ARG A 325 -25.55 25.20 -19.09
CA ARG A 325 -26.89 25.28 -19.70
C ARG A 325 -28.00 25.47 -18.67
N ALA A 326 -27.79 24.97 -17.43
CA ALA A 326 -28.74 25.16 -16.34
C ALA A 326 -28.75 26.58 -15.74
N GLY A 327 -28.15 27.56 -16.41
CA GLY A 327 -28.25 28.98 -16.07
C GLY A 327 -27.39 29.44 -14.90
N GLN A 328 -26.40 28.67 -14.53
CA GLN A 328 -25.47 29.08 -13.46
C GLN A 328 -24.48 30.13 -14.00
N LYS A 329 -24.85 31.39 -13.84
CA LYS A 329 -23.87 32.47 -13.79
C LYS A 329 -22.97 32.17 -12.57
N GLY A 330 -21.81 31.57 -12.84
CA GLY A 330 -20.81 31.46 -11.81
C GLY A 330 -20.58 32.85 -11.22
N ASN A 331 -20.86 33.01 -9.92
CA ASN A 331 -20.35 34.17 -9.23
C ASN A 331 -18.83 34.12 -9.41
N ALA A 332 -18.33 34.84 -10.38
CA ALA A 332 -16.92 35.13 -10.54
C ALA A 332 -16.50 36.07 -9.39
N SER A 333 -16.66 35.57 -8.14
CA SER A 333 -15.97 36.20 -7.03
C SER A 333 -14.49 36.06 -7.35
N GLY A 334 -13.86 37.20 -7.64
CA GLY A 334 -12.48 37.24 -8.09
C GLY A 334 -11.61 36.34 -7.21
N TRP A 335 -10.80 35.52 -7.85
CA TRP A 335 -9.88 34.65 -7.15
C TRP A 335 -9.02 35.48 -6.18
N ARG A 336 -9.19 35.28 -4.86
CA ARG A 336 -8.37 35.95 -3.86
C ARG A 336 -7.42 34.91 -3.27
N PRO A 337 -6.10 35.17 -3.24
CA PRO A 337 -5.16 34.30 -2.59
C PRO A 337 -5.46 34.29 -1.09
N THR A 338 -5.84 33.12 -0.56
CA THR A 338 -5.93 32.88 0.86
C THR A 338 -4.78 31.98 1.29
N PRO A 339 -4.25 32.07 2.51
CA PRO A 339 -3.16 31.19 2.97
C PRO A 339 -3.44 29.72 2.70
N ARG A 340 -4.69 29.29 2.92
CA ARG A 340 -5.12 27.90 2.63
C ARG A 340 -4.99 27.54 1.14
N ARG A 341 -5.38 28.43 0.23
CA ARG A 341 -5.25 28.20 -1.21
C ARG A 341 -3.80 28.17 -1.65
N MET A 342 -2.95 29.02 -1.05
CA MET A 342 -1.52 29.00 -1.33
C MET A 342 -0.87 27.70 -0.88
N VAL A 343 -1.15 27.23 0.33
CA VAL A 343 -0.67 25.94 0.82
C VAL A 343 -1.16 24.80 -0.08
N LEU A 344 -2.42 24.80 -0.50
CA LEU A 344 -2.94 23.80 -1.44
C LEU A 344 -2.15 23.78 -2.75
N ILE A 345 -1.90 24.96 -3.35
CA ILE A 345 -1.14 25.05 -4.60
C ILE A 345 0.28 24.50 -4.42
N VAL A 346 0.98 24.90 -3.36
CA VAL A 346 2.34 24.43 -3.08
C VAL A 346 2.37 22.90 -2.94
N LEU A 347 1.45 22.33 -2.16
CA LEU A 347 1.36 20.88 -1.98
C LEU A 347 0.96 20.15 -3.26
N MET A 348 0.11 20.77 -4.09
CA MET A 348 -0.26 20.22 -5.41
C MET A 348 0.91 20.28 -6.42
N CYS A 349 1.79 21.27 -6.33
CA CYS A 349 2.97 21.34 -7.19
C CYS A 349 4.07 20.34 -6.79
N LEU A 350 4.09 19.87 -5.56
CA LEU A 350 5.16 19.00 -5.05
C LEU A 350 5.36 17.73 -5.88
N PRO A 351 4.32 16.91 -6.18
CA PRO A 351 4.51 15.71 -7.00
C PRO A 351 5.04 16.01 -8.41
N ILE A 352 4.64 17.14 -9.01
CA ILE A 352 5.16 17.58 -10.30
C ILE A 352 6.64 17.94 -10.19
N ALA A 353 7.00 18.76 -9.18
CA ALA A 353 8.37 19.19 -8.96
C ALA A 353 9.32 18.02 -8.72
N LEU A 354 8.87 16.97 -8.01
CA LEU A 354 9.65 15.75 -7.77
C LEU A 354 9.89 14.93 -9.04
N ASN A 355 9.06 15.10 -10.08
CA ASN A 355 9.19 14.38 -11.35
C ASN A 355 9.93 15.17 -12.43
N VAL A 356 10.21 16.46 -12.22
CA VAL A 356 10.99 17.26 -13.18
C VAL A 356 12.46 16.90 -13.08
N TYR A 357 13.08 16.63 -14.25
CA TYR A 357 14.53 16.46 -14.33
C TYR A 357 15.22 17.79 -14.58
N LEU A 358 16.01 18.21 -13.63
CA LEU A 358 17.01 19.28 -13.74
C LEU A 358 18.24 18.80 -12.96
N PRO A 359 19.46 18.73 -13.53
CA PRO A 359 20.62 18.11 -12.88
C PRO A 359 20.88 18.59 -11.45
N VAL A 360 20.87 19.91 -11.23
CA VAL A 360 21.08 20.50 -9.88
C VAL A 360 19.96 20.12 -8.92
N TRP A 361 18.71 20.10 -9.38
CA TRP A 361 17.55 19.73 -8.59
C TRP A 361 17.58 18.25 -8.19
N ASN A 362 17.89 17.36 -9.12
CA ASN A 362 17.98 15.93 -8.84
C ASN A 362 19.15 15.60 -7.90
N GLN A 363 20.29 16.31 -8.01
CA GLN A 363 21.39 16.23 -7.05
C GLN A 363 20.93 16.68 -5.65
N PHE A 364 20.21 17.80 -5.55
CA PHE A 364 19.64 18.25 -4.28
C PHE A 364 18.67 17.22 -3.69
N LEU A 365 17.75 16.67 -4.48
CA LEU A 365 16.82 15.64 -3.99
C LEU A 365 17.52 14.40 -3.44
N LYS A 366 18.70 14.04 -3.98
CA LYS A 366 19.56 12.96 -3.47
C LYS A 366 20.17 13.25 -2.09
N THR A 367 20.15 14.49 -1.63
CA THR A 367 20.60 14.85 -0.27
C THR A 367 19.45 14.80 0.75
N VAL A 368 18.20 14.68 0.30
CA VAL A 368 17.03 14.69 1.18
C VAL A 368 16.76 13.28 1.67
N PRO A 369 16.80 13.01 2.99
CA PRO A 369 16.51 11.71 3.55
C PRO A 369 15.16 11.16 3.05
N ILE A 370 15.08 9.85 2.83
CA ILE A 370 13.93 9.12 2.26
C ILE A 370 13.81 9.32 0.74
N LEU A 371 13.99 10.55 0.20
CA LEU A 371 13.99 10.76 -1.25
C LEU A 371 15.26 10.21 -1.89
N ASP A 372 16.37 10.21 -1.18
CA ASP A 372 17.67 9.67 -1.61
C ASP A 372 17.60 8.20 -2.03
N SER A 373 16.76 7.41 -1.35
CA SER A 373 16.53 5.98 -1.62
C SER A 373 15.41 5.72 -2.64
N SER A 374 14.69 6.76 -3.06
CA SER A 374 13.66 6.65 -4.09
C SER A 374 14.29 6.51 -5.47
N ILE A 375 13.72 5.65 -6.30
CA ILE A 375 14.15 5.43 -7.68
C ILE A 375 13.04 5.74 -8.69
N ASN A 376 11.80 5.88 -8.20
CA ASN A 376 10.63 6.14 -9.02
C ASN A 376 9.77 7.24 -8.39
N MET A 377 10.02 8.50 -8.82
CA MET A 377 9.25 9.66 -8.37
C MET A 377 7.86 9.72 -9.00
N VAL A 378 7.61 8.99 -10.09
CA VAL A 378 6.29 8.97 -10.76
C VAL A 378 5.20 8.49 -9.80
N ARG A 379 5.53 7.64 -8.84
CA ARG A 379 4.60 7.17 -7.80
C ARG A 379 3.95 8.29 -6.99
N TRP A 380 4.55 9.48 -6.91
CA TRP A 380 3.96 10.64 -6.24
C TRP A 380 2.71 11.18 -6.94
N LEU A 381 2.50 10.87 -8.23
CA LEU A 381 1.32 11.30 -8.97
C LEU A 381 0.02 10.64 -8.46
N VAL A 382 0.11 9.53 -7.72
CA VAL A 382 -1.05 8.85 -7.14
C VAL A 382 -1.87 9.79 -6.23
N VAL A 383 -1.25 10.79 -5.62
CA VAL A 383 -1.93 11.73 -4.71
C VAL A 383 -3.00 12.55 -5.42
N TYR A 384 -2.93 12.69 -6.74
CA TYR A 384 -3.95 13.40 -7.53
C TYR A 384 -5.22 12.58 -7.75
N THR A 385 -5.14 11.25 -7.72
CA THR A 385 -6.27 10.36 -8.05
C THR A 385 -7.54 10.68 -7.24
N PRO A 386 -7.51 10.76 -5.88
CA PRO A 386 -8.72 11.07 -5.12
C PRO A 386 -9.25 12.48 -5.38
N LEU A 387 -8.36 13.45 -5.67
CA LEU A 387 -8.75 14.83 -5.97
C LEU A 387 -9.45 14.94 -7.33
N LEU A 388 -8.93 14.22 -8.32
CA LEU A 388 -9.54 14.14 -9.65
C LEU A 388 -10.91 13.46 -9.58
N CYS A 389 -11.06 12.41 -8.79
CA CYS A 389 -12.34 11.76 -8.55
C CYS A 389 -13.35 12.71 -7.85
N LEU A 390 -12.91 13.52 -6.88
CA LEU A 390 -13.75 14.56 -6.26
C LEU A 390 -14.17 15.63 -7.27
N LEU A 391 -13.28 16.01 -8.18
CA LEU A 391 -13.57 17.02 -9.21
C LEU A 391 -14.67 16.56 -10.18
N VAL A 392 -14.74 15.25 -10.50
CA VAL A 392 -15.87 14.69 -11.26
C VAL A 392 -17.17 14.93 -10.51
N GLY A 393 -17.29 14.53 -9.27
CA GLY A 393 -18.50 14.75 -8.48
C GLY A 393 -18.87 16.24 -8.37
N TRP A 394 -17.86 17.11 -8.19
CA TRP A 394 -18.06 18.54 -8.14
C TRP A 394 -18.61 19.12 -9.46
N SER A 395 -18.21 18.62 -10.62
CA SER A 395 -18.74 19.05 -11.92
C SER A 395 -20.23 18.75 -12.08
N TRP A 396 -20.74 17.71 -11.38
CA TRP A 396 -22.14 17.28 -11.38
C TRP A 396 -22.95 17.78 -10.17
N ARG A 397 -22.40 18.63 -9.30
CA ARG A 397 -23.03 19.05 -8.02
C ARG A 397 -24.44 19.63 -8.13
N HIS A 398 -24.83 20.05 -9.30
CA HIS A 398 -26.13 20.69 -9.55
C HIS A 398 -27.21 19.73 -10.08
N LEU A 399 -26.86 18.46 -10.27
CA LEU A 399 -27.70 17.49 -10.96
C LEU A 399 -27.99 16.26 -10.10
N ASP A 400 -28.71 16.48 -8.99
CA ASP A 400 -29.10 15.37 -8.08
C ASP A 400 -30.18 14.43 -8.67
N ARG A 401 -30.76 14.74 -9.86
CA ARG A 401 -31.89 13.98 -10.42
C ARG A 401 -31.51 12.82 -11.33
N LEU A 402 -30.28 12.75 -11.79
CA LEU A 402 -29.83 11.71 -12.73
C LEU A 402 -29.34 10.44 -12.00
N ARG A 403 -30.28 9.65 -11.50
CA ARG A 403 -29.98 8.46 -10.69
C ARG A 403 -29.22 7.36 -11.42
N ALA A 404 -29.28 7.31 -12.75
CA ALA A 404 -28.56 6.34 -13.57
C ALA A 404 -27.06 6.68 -13.79
N LEU A 405 -26.63 7.90 -13.47
CA LEU A 405 -25.28 8.37 -13.82
C LEU A 405 -24.15 7.59 -13.14
N PRO A 406 -24.23 7.14 -11.87
CA PRO A 406 -23.21 6.26 -11.29
C PRO A 406 -23.10 4.93 -12.01
N LEU A 407 -24.21 4.37 -12.48
CA LEU A 407 -24.21 3.14 -13.26
C LEU A 407 -23.56 3.34 -14.63
N VAL A 408 -23.84 4.45 -15.30
CA VAL A 408 -23.18 4.81 -16.56
C VAL A 408 -21.68 4.99 -16.33
N ALA A 409 -21.28 5.70 -15.26
CA ALA A 409 -19.88 5.86 -14.90
C ALA A 409 -19.21 4.49 -14.65
N LEU A 410 -19.88 3.58 -13.94
CA LEU A 410 -19.40 2.23 -13.69
C LEU A 410 -19.19 1.46 -15.00
N MET A 411 -20.16 1.46 -15.90
CA MET A 411 -20.06 0.76 -17.19
C MET A 411 -18.92 1.31 -18.05
N LEU A 412 -18.76 2.63 -18.08
CA LEU A 412 -17.66 3.27 -18.80
C LEU A 412 -16.29 2.95 -18.17
N CYS A 413 -16.19 2.92 -16.84
CA CYS A 413 -14.96 2.51 -16.13
C CYS A 413 -14.61 1.05 -16.45
N LEU A 414 -15.57 0.15 -16.40
CA LEU A 414 -15.36 -1.27 -16.73
C LEU A 414 -14.89 -1.45 -18.18
N GLY A 415 -15.48 -0.73 -19.13
CA GLY A 415 -15.05 -0.73 -20.52
C GLY A 415 -13.61 -0.22 -20.70
N ALA A 416 -13.25 0.86 -20.01
CA ALA A 416 -11.90 1.41 -20.05
C ALA A 416 -10.87 0.47 -19.42
N ILE A 417 -11.21 -0.20 -18.31
CA ILE A 417 -10.37 -1.18 -17.65
C ILE A 417 -10.15 -2.39 -18.56
N HIS A 418 -11.23 -2.91 -19.14
CA HIS A 418 -11.15 -4.03 -20.08
C HIS A 418 -10.21 -3.71 -21.24
N TYR A 419 -10.34 -2.51 -21.82
CA TYR A 419 -9.44 -2.05 -22.87
C TYR A 419 -7.99 -1.94 -22.39
N GLN A 420 -7.74 -1.38 -21.20
CA GLN A 420 -6.38 -1.28 -20.63
C GLN A 420 -5.74 -2.65 -20.44
N VAL A 421 -6.48 -3.63 -19.92
CA VAL A 421 -5.97 -4.98 -19.67
C VAL A 421 -5.63 -5.69 -20.99
N ILE A 422 -6.49 -5.57 -22.00
CA ILE A 422 -6.23 -6.17 -23.33
C ILE A 422 -5.05 -5.51 -24.03
N SER A 423 -4.95 -4.18 -23.97
CA SER A 423 -3.90 -3.42 -24.67
C SER A 423 -2.51 -3.68 -24.10
N ASN A 424 -2.43 -3.96 -22.80
CA ASN A 424 -1.15 -4.00 -22.09
C ASN A 424 -0.68 -5.41 -21.71
N ARG A 425 -1.35 -6.47 -22.17
CA ARG A 425 -0.97 -7.88 -21.99
C ARG A 425 0.08 -8.06 -20.91
N LEU A 426 -0.30 -7.89 -19.64
CA LEU A 426 0.59 -8.16 -18.51
C LEU A 426 0.96 -9.64 -18.59
N ALA A 427 2.16 -9.91 -19.06
CA ALA A 427 2.62 -11.28 -19.22
C ALA A 427 2.76 -11.92 -17.84
N PRO A 428 2.34 -13.18 -17.68
CA PRO A 428 2.62 -13.92 -16.46
C PRO A 428 4.14 -14.07 -16.30
N ASP A 429 4.61 -13.99 -15.08
CA ASP A 429 6.02 -14.28 -14.77
C ASP A 429 6.26 -15.79 -14.91
N GLN A 430 7.12 -16.17 -15.85
CA GLN A 430 7.47 -17.57 -16.11
C GLN A 430 8.65 -18.06 -15.25
N SER A 431 9.36 -17.16 -14.57
CA SER A 431 10.47 -17.52 -13.67
C SER A 431 9.99 -18.02 -12.29
N TYR A 432 8.68 -18.03 -12.07
CA TYR A 432 8.03 -18.29 -10.80
C TYR A 432 6.98 -19.40 -10.97
N ASP A 433 7.11 -20.45 -10.16
CA ASP A 433 6.13 -21.55 -10.12
C ASP A 433 5.05 -21.29 -9.06
N ARG A 434 3.97 -20.64 -9.50
CA ARG A 434 2.78 -20.37 -8.68
C ARG A 434 2.14 -21.67 -8.18
N ASP A 435 2.06 -22.69 -9.01
CA ASP A 435 1.26 -23.88 -8.74
C ASP A 435 1.90 -24.75 -7.66
N ILE A 436 3.23 -24.71 -7.56
CA ILE A 436 3.97 -25.36 -6.46
C ILE A 436 3.58 -24.75 -5.09
N ILE A 437 3.43 -23.43 -5.01
CA ILE A 437 3.01 -22.78 -3.77
C ILE A 437 1.54 -23.06 -3.46
N LEU A 438 0.67 -22.98 -4.48
CA LEU A 438 -0.75 -23.24 -4.29
C LEU A 438 -1.02 -24.68 -3.84
N SER A 439 -0.31 -25.65 -4.41
CA SER A 439 -0.42 -27.07 -3.99
C SER A 439 0.15 -27.29 -2.59
N SER A 440 1.29 -26.68 -2.27
CA SER A 440 1.92 -26.77 -0.97
C SER A 440 1.06 -26.15 0.14
N TRP A 441 0.37 -25.05 -0.14
CA TRP A 441 -0.56 -24.39 0.78
C TRP A 441 -1.69 -25.32 1.25
N GLY A 442 -2.17 -26.20 0.37
CA GLY A 442 -3.21 -27.19 0.69
C GLY A 442 -2.73 -28.43 1.46
N ASN A 443 -1.44 -28.71 1.44
CA ASN A 443 -0.89 -29.98 1.93
C ASN A 443 -0.67 -30.07 3.46
N GLY A 444 -0.77 -28.96 4.19
CA GLY A 444 -0.80 -28.92 5.67
C GLY A 444 0.48 -29.32 6.41
N ARG A 445 1.57 -29.68 5.71
CA ARG A 445 2.87 -29.98 6.33
C ARG A 445 3.90 -28.95 5.90
N PRO A 446 4.41 -28.12 6.83
CA PRO A 446 5.47 -27.18 6.53
C PRO A 446 6.73 -27.91 6.09
N PRO A 447 7.39 -27.51 5.01
CA PRO A 447 8.71 -28.01 4.67
C PRO A 447 9.73 -27.54 5.71
N VAL A 448 10.70 -28.39 6.03
CA VAL A 448 11.86 -27.98 6.84
C VAL A 448 12.90 -27.36 5.90
N ILE A 449 13.41 -26.19 6.24
CA ILE A 449 14.46 -25.55 5.44
C ILE A 449 15.81 -26.15 5.85
N ASP A 450 16.29 -27.13 5.11
CA ASP A 450 17.50 -27.88 5.45
C ASP A 450 18.72 -27.58 4.56
N GLN A 451 18.49 -26.88 3.44
CA GLN A 451 19.55 -26.60 2.47
C GLN A 451 19.56 -25.14 2.01
N VAL A 452 20.78 -24.63 1.77
CA VAL A 452 21.00 -23.40 0.99
C VAL A 452 21.22 -23.78 -0.46
N GLY A 453 20.40 -23.22 -1.33
CA GLY A 453 20.47 -23.43 -2.78
C GLY A 453 20.84 -22.15 -3.52
N ALA A 454 21.30 -22.31 -4.76
CA ALA A 454 21.33 -21.24 -5.76
C ALA A 454 20.67 -21.76 -7.02
N PRO A 455 19.81 -21.00 -7.68
CA PRO A 455 19.34 -21.34 -9.01
C PRO A 455 20.56 -21.30 -9.94
N ILE A 456 20.77 -22.37 -10.70
CA ILE A 456 21.91 -22.49 -11.61
C ILE A 456 21.38 -22.54 -13.03
N MET A 457 21.81 -21.60 -13.87
CA MET A 457 21.60 -21.63 -15.30
C MET A 457 22.80 -22.31 -15.97
N THR A 458 22.53 -23.24 -16.87
CA THR A 458 23.56 -23.76 -17.79
C THR A 458 23.59 -22.85 -19.02
N ALA A 459 24.65 -22.09 -19.20
CA ALA A 459 24.85 -21.28 -20.39
C ALA A 459 25.07 -22.16 -21.64
N ALA A 460 24.91 -21.56 -22.83
CA ALA A 460 25.09 -22.27 -24.10
C ALA A 460 26.49 -22.91 -24.30
N ASP A 461 27.48 -22.40 -23.56
CA ASP A 461 28.86 -22.94 -23.51
C ASP A 461 29.04 -24.08 -22.50
N GLY A 462 27.96 -24.55 -21.87
CA GLY A 462 27.99 -25.60 -20.86
C GLY A 462 28.43 -25.13 -19.45
N THR A 463 28.79 -23.85 -19.29
CA THR A 463 29.16 -23.31 -17.96
C THR A 463 27.94 -23.16 -17.09
N ARG A 464 28.05 -23.58 -15.83
CA ARG A 464 27.04 -23.38 -14.80
C ARG A 464 27.28 -22.05 -14.10
N ARG A 465 26.37 -21.11 -14.22
CA ARG A 465 26.43 -19.82 -13.54
C ARG A 465 25.22 -19.66 -12.61
N PRO A 466 25.39 -19.10 -11.41
CA PRO A 466 24.23 -18.74 -10.59
C PRO A 466 23.36 -17.77 -11.38
N LEU A 467 22.07 -18.04 -11.40
CA LEU A 467 21.09 -17.13 -11.99
C LEU A 467 20.95 -15.93 -11.05
N HIS A 468 21.22 -14.74 -11.57
CA HIS A 468 20.99 -13.50 -10.83
C HIS A 468 19.51 -13.11 -10.76
N ASP A 469 18.68 -13.83 -11.48
CA ASP A 469 17.26 -13.61 -11.45
C ASP A 469 16.64 -14.27 -10.22
N THR A 470 15.93 -13.50 -9.46
CA THR A 470 15.70 -13.65 -8.02
C THR A 470 14.33 -14.21 -7.69
N ASN A 471 13.56 -14.57 -8.72
CA ASN A 471 12.16 -14.96 -8.59
C ASN A 471 11.95 -16.43 -8.21
N PHE A 472 12.99 -17.12 -7.72
CA PHE A 472 12.93 -18.52 -7.28
C PHE A 472 12.61 -18.68 -5.78
N ASP A 473 11.95 -17.68 -5.20
CA ASP A 473 11.58 -17.72 -3.77
C ASP A 473 10.63 -18.88 -3.43
N HIS A 474 9.91 -19.43 -4.42
CA HIS A 474 9.09 -20.63 -4.24
C HIS A 474 9.88 -21.89 -3.85
N MET A 475 11.20 -21.93 -4.05
CA MET A 475 12.05 -23.08 -3.74
C MET A 475 12.06 -23.48 -2.26
N PHE A 476 11.65 -22.58 -1.34
CA PHE A 476 11.52 -22.93 0.08
C PHE A 476 10.47 -24.02 0.32
N THR A 477 9.47 -24.17 -0.55
CA THR A 477 8.48 -25.27 -0.49
C THR A 477 9.13 -26.65 -0.68
N LEU A 478 10.35 -26.68 -1.23
CA LEU A 478 11.19 -27.88 -1.40
C LEU A 478 12.32 -27.97 -0.35
N GLY A 479 12.21 -27.21 0.76
CA GLY A 479 13.21 -27.20 1.83
C GLY A 479 14.49 -26.40 1.51
N ARG A 480 14.48 -25.55 0.49
CA ARG A 480 15.68 -24.82 0.03
C ARG A 480 15.54 -23.32 0.21
N SER A 481 16.46 -22.70 0.97
CA SER A 481 16.62 -21.25 1.02
C SER A 481 17.58 -20.79 -0.08
N ASN A 482 17.13 -19.98 -1.00
CA ASN A 482 18.00 -19.43 -2.04
C ASN A 482 18.94 -18.37 -1.46
N VAL A 483 20.25 -18.50 -1.77
CA VAL A 483 21.26 -17.50 -1.37
C VAL A 483 21.02 -16.16 -2.04
N LEU A 484 20.56 -16.18 -3.29
CA LEU A 484 20.14 -15.02 -4.05
C LEU A 484 18.61 -14.98 -3.99
N CYS A 485 18.07 -13.87 -3.51
CA CYS A 485 16.64 -13.61 -3.43
C CYS A 485 16.37 -12.18 -3.89
N TYR A 486 15.21 -11.93 -4.46
CA TYR A 486 14.81 -10.56 -4.71
C TYR A 486 14.42 -9.89 -3.39
N GLU A 487 15.26 -8.97 -2.95
CA GLU A 487 14.96 -8.13 -1.79
C GLU A 487 15.36 -6.68 -2.10
N PRO A 488 14.38 -5.81 -2.36
CA PRO A 488 14.66 -4.43 -2.80
C PRO A 488 15.55 -3.61 -1.85
N LEU A 489 15.69 -4.03 -0.61
CA LEU A 489 16.58 -3.38 0.37
C LEU A 489 18.06 -3.54 0.02
N PHE A 490 18.43 -4.62 -0.65
CA PHE A 490 19.81 -4.90 -1.04
C PHE A 490 20.17 -4.42 -2.46
N GLY A 491 19.29 -3.68 -3.10
CA GLY A 491 19.47 -3.21 -4.48
C GLY A 491 18.83 -4.14 -5.51
N TYR A 492 18.66 -3.64 -6.74
CA TYR A 492 18.02 -4.42 -7.81
C TYR A 492 18.92 -5.50 -8.38
N ARG A 493 20.24 -5.32 -8.28
CA ARG A 493 21.28 -6.28 -8.70
C ARG A 493 21.90 -6.97 -7.50
N LEU A 494 21.29 -6.87 -6.33
CA LEU A 494 21.76 -7.45 -5.08
C LEU A 494 23.19 -7.03 -4.70
N GLU A 495 23.58 -5.77 -5.03
CA GLU A 495 24.94 -5.23 -4.87
C GLU A 495 25.43 -5.32 -3.42
N HIS A 496 24.51 -5.27 -2.49
CA HIS A 496 24.79 -5.26 -1.06
C HIS A 496 24.27 -6.47 -0.32
N LEU A 497 23.78 -7.50 -1.04
CA LEU A 497 23.43 -8.75 -0.39
C LEU A 497 24.72 -9.40 0.14
N PRO A 498 24.88 -9.51 1.46
CA PRO A 498 26.06 -10.15 2.01
C PRO A 498 26.00 -11.65 1.73
N THR A 499 26.83 -12.11 0.81
CA THR A 499 26.99 -13.53 0.48
C THR A 499 28.25 -14.13 1.08
N ARG A 500 29.00 -13.34 1.85
CA ARG A 500 30.24 -13.77 2.49
C ARG A 500 29.99 -15.01 3.34
N HIS A 501 30.79 -16.04 3.13
CA HIS A 501 30.71 -17.34 3.81
C HIS A 501 29.44 -18.17 3.54
N VAL A 502 28.53 -17.74 2.66
CA VAL A 502 27.38 -18.58 2.28
C VAL A 502 27.89 -19.76 1.46
N ARG A 503 27.53 -20.95 1.89
CA ARG A 503 27.85 -22.20 1.21
C ARG A 503 26.57 -22.90 0.79
N LEU A 504 26.60 -23.42 -0.44
CA LEU A 504 25.51 -24.27 -0.93
C LEU A 504 25.54 -25.62 -0.23
N GLY A 505 24.38 -26.20 0.02
CA GLY A 505 24.23 -27.49 0.66
C GLY A 505 23.61 -27.41 2.05
N SER A 506 23.88 -28.37 2.90
CA SER A 506 23.25 -28.50 4.23
C SER A 506 23.48 -27.29 5.13
N ILE A 507 22.41 -26.78 5.72
CA ILE A 507 22.44 -25.65 6.66
C ILE A 507 23.10 -26.03 7.99
N GLY A 508 22.87 -27.23 8.46
CA GLY A 508 23.35 -27.71 9.78
C GLY A 508 24.84 -28.01 9.84
N GLN A 509 25.57 -28.02 8.71
CA GLN A 509 26.99 -28.34 8.70
C GLN A 509 27.85 -27.09 8.91
N PRO A 510 28.61 -27.02 10.04
CA PRO A 510 29.47 -25.87 10.28
C PRO A 510 30.70 -25.85 9.38
N ASP A 511 31.24 -24.67 9.13
CA ASP A 511 32.54 -24.49 8.48
C ASP A 511 33.70 -24.68 9.46
N GLN A 512 34.95 -24.51 8.99
CA GLN A 512 36.14 -24.57 9.82
C GLN A 512 36.14 -23.55 10.96
N GLY A 513 35.45 -22.39 10.78
CA GLY A 513 35.26 -21.38 11.81
C GLY A 513 34.05 -21.62 12.73
N GLY A 514 33.35 -22.75 12.57
CA GLY A 514 32.16 -23.10 13.37
C GLY A 514 30.89 -22.34 12.96
N ARG A 515 30.86 -21.68 11.78
CA ARG A 515 29.68 -21.00 11.24
C ARG A 515 28.80 -22.01 10.54
N LEU A 516 27.49 -21.94 10.82
CA LEU A 516 26.47 -22.73 10.15
C LEU A 516 26.12 -22.17 8.78
N GLY A 517 25.51 -22.97 7.92
CA GLY A 517 25.19 -22.57 6.54
C GLY A 517 24.16 -21.44 6.41
N LEU A 518 23.36 -21.20 7.44
CA LEU A 518 22.35 -20.14 7.47
C LEU A 518 22.91 -18.86 8.08
N LYS A 519 22.59 -17.71 7.47
CA LYS A 519 22.90 -16.40 8.04
C LYS A 519 22.04 -16.13 9.28
N ASN A 520 22.60 -15.43 10.26
CA ASN A 520 21.84 -14.92 11.38
C ASN A 520 21.13 -13.61 10.98
N PRO A 521 19.81 -13.61 10.77
CA PRO A 521 19.13 -12.43 10.25
C PRO A 521 19.05 -11.28 11.28
N ALA A 522 19.24 -11.54 12.57
CA ALA A 522 19.33 -10.48 13.58
C ALA A 522 20.55 -9.58 13.38
N CYS A 523 21.58 -10.06 12.69
CA CYS A 523 22.77 -9.26 12.38
C CYS A 523 22.51 -8.13 11.37
N TYR A 524 21.41 -8.16 10.66
CA TYR A 524 20.98 -7.04 9.80
C TYR A 524 20.21 -5.96 10.55
N VAL A 525 19.54 -6.32 11.64
CA VAL A 525 18.61 -5.44 12.36
C VAL A 525 19.21 -4.97 13.68
N TYR A 526 19.67 -5.91 14.51
CA TYR A 526 20.18 -5.65 15.86
C TYR A 526 21.54 -6.31 16.08
N PRO A 527 22.58 -5.92 15.32
CA PRO A 527 23.91 -6.56 15.41
C PRO A 527 24.55 -6.39 16.77
N ALA A 528 24.36 -5.26 17.44
CA ALA A 528 24.95 -4.99 18.76
C ALA A 528 24.34 -5.87 19.85
N GLU A 529 23.03 -6.06 19.82
CA GLU A 529 22.28 -6.88 20.79
C GLU A 529 22.60 -8.39 20.65
N ASN A 530 22.95 -8.80 19.43
CA ASN A 530 23.27 -10.19 19.12
C ASN A 530 24.78 -10.44 18.97
N ALA A 531 25.62 -9.48 19.35
CA ALA A 531 27.08 -9.55 19.34
C ALA A 531 27.66 -10.01 17.99
N CYS A 532 27.09 -9.51 16.88
CA CYS A 532 27.49 -9.89 15.54
C CYS A 532 27.65 -8.67 14.61
N ALA A 533 28.38 -8.86 13.50
CA ALA A 533 28.42 -7.91 12.39
C ALA A 533 27.31 -8.22 11.37
N THR A 534 26.92 -7.22 10.59
CA THR A 534 25.89 -7.36 9.54
C THR A 534 26.23 -8.52 8.59
N GLY A 535 25.30 -9.45 8.40
CA GLY A 535 25.47 -10.60 7.54
C GLY A 535 26.24 -11.77 8.13
N ASP A 536 26.54 -11.74 9.41
CA ASP A 536 27.14 -12.88 10.11
C ASP A 536 26.22 -14.11 10.12
N HIS A 537 26.82 -15.29 10.28
CA HIS A 537 26.14 -16.56 10.29
C HIS A 537 25.82 -17.02 11.70
N PHE A 538 24.86 -17.91 11.85
CA PHE A 538 24.71 -18.66 13.07
C PHE A 538 25.98 -19.48 13.36
N THR A 539 26.35 -19.55 14.62
CA THR A 539 27.47 -20.36 15.12
C THR A 539 26.94 -21.67 15.72
N ARG A 540 27.87 -22.62 16.02
CA ARG A 540 27.49 -23.87 16.73
C ARG A 540 26.77 -23.60 18.05
N ARG A 541 27.11 -22.50 18.75
CA ARG A 541 26.45 -22.14 20.01
C ARG A 541 25.00 -21.74 19.79
N GLN A 542 24.69 -21.17 18.63
CA GLN A 542 23.36 -20.71 18.22
C GLN A 542 22.60 -21.76 17.38
N ALA A 543 23.07 -23.01 17.35
CA ALA A 543 22.39 -24.07 16.62
C ALA A 543 20.90 -24.23 17.01
N PRO A 544 20.52 -24.15 18.32
CA PRO A 544 19.09 -24.21 18.70
C PRO A 544 18.24 -23.06 18.09
N ASP A 545 18.80 -21.85 18.02
CA ASP A 545 18.11 -20.69 17.41
C ASP A 545 17.88 -20.92 15.92
N MET A 546 18.90 -21.43 15.23
CA MET A 546 18.82 -21.81 13.82
C MET A 546 17.81 -22.94 13.59
N GLU A 547 17.85 -23.99 14.42
CA GLU A 547 16.93 -25.12 14.33
C GLU A 547 15.48 -24.68 14.53
N SER A 548 15.21 -23.74 15.45
CA SER A 548 13.91 -23.12 15.60
C SER A 548 13.47 -22.40 14.32
N LEU A 549 14.36 -21.57 13.74
CA LEU A 549 14.05 -20.74 12.58
C LEU A 549 13.72 -21.57 11.33
N VAL A 550 14.42 -22.69 11.09
CA VAL A 550 14.22 -23.54 9.90
C VAL A 550 12.91 -24.34 9.93
N VAL A 551 12.25 -24.42 11.08
CA VAL A 551 10.92 -25.04 11.25
C VAL A 551 9.84 -24.00 11.55
N TYR A 552 10.06 -22.76 11.14
CA TYR A 552 9.14 -21.62 11.31
C TYR A 552 8.87 -21.25 12.78
N GLY A 553 9.73 -21.64 13.72
CA GLY A 553 9.67 -21.17 15.10
C GLY A 553 10.22 -19.76 15.26
N ASP A 554 9.95 -19.16 16.41
CA ASP A 554 10.59 -17.91 16.82
C ASP A 554 11.92 -18.23 17.53
N PRO A 555 13.09 -17.82 16.99
CA PRO A 555 14.37 -18.09 17.62
C PRO A 555 14.62 -17.29 18.90
N GLY A 556 13.76 -16.33 19.28
CA GLY A 556 13.92 -15.53 20.49
C GLY A 556 15.14 -14.60 20.48
N LEU A 557 15.63 -14.20 19.32
CA LEU A 557 16.81 -13.33 19.19
C LEU A 557 16.58 -11.94 19.81
N ALA A 558 17.65 -11.35 20.35
CA ALA A 558 17.55 -10.09 21.07
C ALA A 558 17.20 -8.90 20.16
N VAL A 559 16.31 -8.04 20.66
CA VAL A 559 15.94 -6.79 20.01
C VAL A 559 16.43 -5.59 20.82
N SER A 560 16.50 -4.39 20.21
CA SER A 560 16.96 -3.19 20.88
C SER A 560 16.12 -2.82 22.11
N SER A 561 16.69 -2.03 23.02
CA SER A 561 15.95 -1.46 24.15
C SER A 561 14.81 -0.56 23.67
N GLY A 562 15.03 0.23 22.62
CA GLY A 562 14.02 1.06 21.97
C GLY A 562 12.85 0.25 21.46
N ARG A 563 13.13 -0.88 20.79
CA ARG A 563 12.13 -1.82 20.30
C ARG A 563 11.30 -2.43 21.44
N ARG A 564 11.94 -2.82 22.55
CA ARG A 564 11.22 -3.34 23.72
C ARG A 564 10.24 -2.32 24.29
N VAL A 565 10.65 -1.06 24.44
CA VAL A 565 9.77 0.03 24.89
C VAL A 565 8.62 0.24 23.89
N ALA A 566 8.91 0.28 22.60
CA ALA A 566 7.90 0.43 21.55
C ALA A 566 6.88 -0.71 21.57
N ASN A 567 7.32 -1.95 21.76
CA ASN A 567 6.44 -3.13 21.89
C ASN A 567 5.48 -3.00 23.08
N VAL A 568 5.98 -2.59 24.27
CA VAL A 568 5.14 -2.39 25.45
C VAL A 568 4.10 -1.28 25.21
N LEU A 569 4.51 -0.15 24.61
CA LEU A 569 3.58 0.94 24.28
C LEU A 569 2.49 0.47 23.31
N ALA A 570 2.86 -0.21 22.24
CA ALA A 570 1.90 -0.69 21.25
C ALA A 570 0.96 -1.75 21.84
N LEU A 571 1.47 -2.66 22.67
CA LEU A 571 0.70 -3.72 23.34
C LEU A 571 -0.39 -3.16 24.27
N VAL A 572 -0.16 -1.99 24.86
CA VAL A 572 -1.16 -1.29 25.71
C VAL A 572 -2.10 -0.43 24.87
N ILE A 573 -1.53 0.38 23.97
CA ILE A 573 -2.29 1.42 23.26
C ILE A 573 -3.21 0.83 22.18
N LEU A 574 -2.75 -0.19 21.45
CA LEU A 574 -3.53 -0.77 20.35
C LEU A 574 -4.83 -1.45 20.84
N PRO A 575 -4.79 -2.37 21.83
CA PRO A 575 -6.03 -2.96 22.36
C PRO A 575 -6.96 -1.92 22.99
N LEU A 576 -6.41 -0.95 23.72
CA LEU A 576 -7.20 0.14 24.31
C LEU A 576 -7.91 0.97 23.22
N THR A 577 -7.22 1.29 22.14
CA THR A 577 -7.81 2.02 21.00
C THR A 577 -8.90 1.19 20.32
N LEU A 578 -8.69 -0.11 20.12
CA LEU A 578 -9.69 -1.03 19.56
C LEU A 578 -10.93 -1.10 20.45
N LEU A 579 -10.76 -1.28 21.75
CA LEU A 579 -11.86 -1.37 22.72
C LEU A 579 -12.65 -0.06 22.79
N LEU A 580 -11.97 1.08 22.90
CA LEU A 580 -12.64 2.39 22.95
C LEU A 580 -13.38 2.69 21.64
N THR A 581 -12.76 2.44 20.50
CA THR A 581 -13.39 2.63 19.20
C THR A 581 -14.61 1.72 19.04
N GLY A 582 -14.48 0.43 19.35
CA GLY A 582 -15.57 -0.54 19.30
C GLY A 582 -16.73 -0.18 20.24
N ALA A 583 -16.42 0.14 21.51
CA ALA A 583 -17.43 0.54 22.48
C ALA A 583 -18.19 1.81 22.05
N THR A 584 -17.48 2.82 21.53
CA THR A 584 -18.11 4.06 21.06
C THR A 584 -18.98 3.86 19.82
N VAL A 585 -18.60 2.95 18.92
CA VAL A 585 -19.44 2.54 17.78
C VAL A 585 -20.72 1.86 18.27
N LEU A 586 -20.62 0.91 19.19
CA LEU A 586 -21.77 0.19 19.78
C LEU A 586 -22.73 1.16 20.52
N ILE A 587 -22.21 2.07 21.33
CA ILE A 587 -23.02 3.10 22.02
C ILE A 587 -23.75 3.98 21.00
N SER A 588 -23.06 4.39 19.95
CA SER A 588 -23.64 5.21 18.88
C SER A 588 -24.78 4.48 18.17
N PHE A 589 -24.64 3.17 17.94
CA PHE A 589 -25.66 2.32 17.35
C PHE A 589 -26.87 2.15 18.27
N ARG A 590 -26.67 1.79 19.55
CA ARG A 590 -27.73 1.60 20.54
C ARG A 590 -28.58 2.87 20.75
N ASN A 591 -27.93 4.04 20.82
CA ASN A 591 -28.62 5.32 20.98
C ASN A 591 -29.52 5.68 19.78
N ARG A 592 -29.25 5.16 18.61
CA ARG A 592 -30.11 5.34 17.42
C ARG A 592 -31.30 4.40 17.44
N CYS A 593 -31.07 3.11 17.72
CA CYS A 593 -32.16 2.14 17.80
C CYS A 593 -33.24 2.61 18.80
N ARG A 594 -32.84 3.19 19.93
CA ARG A 594 -33.79 3.77 20.89
C ARG A 594 -34.57 4.97 20.34
N LYS A 595 -33.95 5.81 19.47
CA LYS A 595 -34.64 6.99 18.89
C LYS A 595 -35.59 6.64 17.74
N THR A 596 -35.53 5.45 17.19
CA THR A 596 -36.43 4.98 16.13
C THR A 596 -37.62 4.19 16.69
N GLN A 597 -37.59 3.83 17.98
CA GLN A 597 -38.65 3.10 18.68
C GLN A 597 -39.54 4.01 19.57
N GLY A 598 -39.18 5.25 19.75
CA GLY A 598 -39.97 6.30 20.41
C GLY A 598 -40.27 7.45 19.45
#